data_1395fd23a2879daa1a38fd4fd66692f8
#
_entry.id   1395fd23a2879daa1a38fd4fd66692f8
#
_cell.length_a   1.000
_cell.length_b   1.000
_cell.length_c   1.000
_cell.angle_alpha   90.00
_cell.angle_beta   90.00
_cell.angle_gamma   90.00
#
_symmetry.space_group_name_H-M   'P 1'
#
loop_
_entity.id
_entity.type
_entity.pdbx_description
1 polymer ?
#
loop_
_entity_poly.entity_id
_entity_poly.type
_entity_poly.pdbx_seq_one_letter_code
_entity_poly.pdbx_strand_id
1 'polypeptide(L)'
;MVITLVMLHATIDKDDKMYSKLKGTIYGLCIGDALAMPVHWYYNRQALEADYGRVTDYLPPRNPHSDSILWRSNYRAPNSKGEILHDQAQYWGQRGIHYHQFLTAGENTLNVKICRLLIESMNQTGAYDADDFVRRYIEFMTTPGNHQDTYIEECHRNFFANYASGRPTHKCGVQE
;
A
#
# COMPACT_ATOMS: atom_id res chain seq x y z
N MET A 1 9.09 -7.64 13.60
CA MET A 1 7.72 -7.45 14.13
C MET A 1 6.89 -8.68 13.73
N VAL A 2 6.55 -9.53 14.70
CA VAL A 2 5.83 -10.78 14.44
C VAL A 2 4.38 -10.41 14.08
N ILE A 3 3.95 -10.75 12.88
CA ILE A 3 2.55 -10.63 12.46
C ILE A 3 1.78 -11.66 13.28
N THR A 4 1.10 -11.24 14.34
CA THR A 4 0.14 -12.07 15.03
C THR A 4 -1.05 -12.24 14.09
N LEU A 5 -1.06 -13.38 13.37
CA LEU A 5 -2.17 -13.79 12.53
C LEU A 5 -3.34 -14.10 13.49
N VAL A 6 -4.20 -13.11 13.71
CA VAL A 6 -5.43 -13.33 14.49
C VAL A 6 -6.33 -14.20 13.65
N MET A 7 -6.51 -15.43 14.11
CA MET A 7 -7.28 -16.46 13.45
C MET A 7 -8.77 -16.12 13.41
N LEU A 8 -9.39 -16.25 12.24
CA LEU A 8 -10.83 -16.49 12.15
C LEU A 8 -11.15 -17.67 13.10
N HIS A 9 -12.01 -17.43 14.08
CA HIS A 9 -12.50 -18.47 15.01
C HIS A 9 -13.60 -19.32 14.34
N ALA A 10 -13.38 -19.74 13.12
CA ALA A 10 -13.96 -20.98 12.64
C ALA A 10 -12.95 -22.07 12.99
N THR A 11 -13.38 -23.18 13.54
CA THR A 11 -12.58 -24.38 13.78
C THR A 11 -12.12 -24.98 12.46
N ILE A 12 -11.23 -24.26 11.76
CA ILE A 12 -10.51 -24.80 10.62
C ILE A 12 -9.43 -25.69 11.23
N ASP A 13 -9.53 -26.96 10.98
CA ASP A 13 -8.50 -27.92 11.34
C ASP A 13 -7.18 -27.42 10.74
N LYS A 14 -6.16 -27.22 11.58
CA LYS A 14 -4.86 -26.66 11.17
C LYS A 14 -4.15 -27.52 10.12
N ASP A 15 -4.59 -28.76 9.93
CA ASP A 15 -4.12 -29.70 8.92
C ASP A 15 -4.92 -29.62 7.61
N ASP A 16 -5.94 -28.76 7.52
CA ASP A 16 -6.70 -28.58 6.29
C ASP A 16 -5.82 -27.96 5.21
N LYS A 17 -5.81 -28.64 4.06
CA LYS A 17 -5.13 -28.19 2.82
C LYS A 17 -5.56 -26.76 2.41
N MET A 18 -6.79 -26.35 2.72
CA MET A 18 -7.31 -25.02 2.47
C MET A 18 -6.61 -23.98 3.35
N TYR A 19 -6.44 -24.26 4.64
CA TYR A 19 -5.73 -23.39 5.58
C TYR A 19 -4.27 -23.16 5.16
N SER A 20 -3.58 -24.25 4.75
CA SER A 20 -2.20 -24.16 4.25
C SER A 20 -2.09 -23.29 3.00
N LYS A 21 -3.03 -23.43 2.05
CA LYS A 21 -3.08 -22.60 0.83
C LYS A 21 -3.35 -21.13 1.14
N LEU A 22 -4.33 -20.84 2.02
CA LEU A 22 -4.65 -19.47 2.43
C LEU A 22 -3.46 -18.80 3.09
N LYS A 23 -2.80 -19.50 4.01
CA LYS A 23 -1.59 -19.03 4.66
C LYS A 23 -0.46 -18.76 3.66
N GLY A 24 -0.24 -19.69 2.72
CA GLY A 24 0.74 -19.52 1.65
C GLY A 24 0.43 -18.32 0.74
N THR A 25 -0.83 -18.07 0.46
CA THR A 25 -1.26 -16.91 -0.35
C THR A 25 -0.94 -15.59 0.36
N ILE A 26 -1.26 -15.47 1.65
CA ILE A 26 -0.99 -14.25 2.42
C ILE A 26 0.51 -14.00 2.56
N TYR A 27 1.30 -15.05 2.86
CA TYR A 27 2.75 -14.91 2.92
C TYR A 27 3.33 -14.57 1.55
N GLY A 28 2.85 -15.21 0.47
CA GLY A 28 3.27 -14.93 -0.90
C GLY A 28 3.02 -13.48 -1.29
N LEU A 29 1.87 -12.92 -0.92
CA LEU A 29 1.54 -11.51 -1.13
C LEU A 29 2.56 -10.60 -0.41
N CYS A 30 2.77 -10.82 0.89
CA CYS A 30 3.67 -9.98 1.68
C CYS A 30 5.13 -10.10 1.23
N ILE A 31 5.60 -11.31 0.94
CA ILE A 31 6.97 -11.56 0.49
C ILE A 31 7.18 -10.97 -0.90
N GLY A 32 6.25 -11.20 -1.82
CA GLY A 32 6.34 -10.72 -3.20
C GLY A 32 6.39 -9.19 -3.28
N ASP A 33 5.52 -8.52 -2.52
CA ASP A 33 5.50 -7.06 -2.43
C ASP A 33 6.80 -6.51 -1.82
N ALA A 34 7.27 -7.08 -0.71
CA ALA A 34 8.49 -6.64 -0.05
C ALA A 34 9.76 -6.86 -0.90
N LEU A 35 9.81 -7.94 -1.70
CA LEU A 35 10.89 -8.18 -2.66
C LEU A 35 10.83 -7.22 -3.85
N ALA A 36 9.63 -6.88 -4.31
CA ALA A 36 9.41 -6.00 -5.44
C ALA A 36 9.53 -4.52 -5.07
N MET A 37 9.32 -4.15 -3.81
CA MET A 37 9.27 -2.77 -3.34
C MET A 37 10.46 -1.90 -3.82
N PRO A 38 11.72 -2.32 -3.72
CA PRO A 38 12.85 -1.47 -4.13
C PRO A 38 12.92 -1.25 -5.65
N VAL A 39 12.27 -2.10 -6.44
CA VAL A 39 12.31 -2.07 -7.91
C VAL A 39 10.97 -1.68 -8.54
N HIS A 40 10.00 -1.22 -7.75
CA HIS A 40 8.73 -0.75 -8.27
C HIS A 40 8.92 0.39 -9.28
N TRP A 41 8.16 0.31 -10.37
CA TRP A 41 8.02 1.39 -11.34
C TRP A 41 9.30 1.73 -12.11
N TYR A 42 10.19 0.76 -12.31
CA TYR A 42 11.21 0.87 -13.33
C TYR A 42 10.61 0.54 -14.70
N TYR A 43 10.59 1.53 -15.58
CA TYR A 43 10.12 1.40 -16.96
C TYR A 43 11.27 1.09 -17.92
N ASN A 44 12.48 1.46 -17.54
CA ASN A 44 13.71 1.21 -18.28
C ASN A 44 14.47 0.03 -17.64
N ARG A 45 14.49 -1.11 -18.35
CA ARG A 45 15.19 -2.32 -17.90
C ARG A 45 16.68 -2.10 -17.65
N GLN A 46 17.34 -1.27 -18.48
CA GLN A 46 18.78 -0.99 -18.31
C GLN A 46 19.05 -0.20 -17.04
N ALA A 47 18.17 0.76 -16.70
CA ALA A 47 18.26 1.49 -15.45
C ALA A 47 18.05 0.55 -14.25
N LEU A 48 17.06 -0.34 -14.30
CA LEU A 48 16.83 -1.35 -13.28
C LEU A 48 18.07 -2.25 -13.08
N GLU A 49 18.64 -2.74 -14.16
CA GLU A 49 19.79 -3.64 -14.14
C GLU A 49 21.05 -2.94 -13.62
N ALA A 50 21.24 -1.65 -13.95
CA ALA A 50 22.34 -0.83 -13.44
C ALA A 50 22.20 -0.51 -11.95
N ASP A 51 20.98 -0.25 -11.47
CA ASP A 51 20.72 0.13 -10.09
C ASP A 51 20.72 -1.07 -9.13
N TYR A 52 20.11 -2.21 -9.53
CA TYR A 52 19.89 -3.35 -8.64
C TYR A 52 20.42 -4.69 -9.18
N GLY A 53 20.58 -4.84 -10.48
CA GLY A 53 20.86 -6.13 -11.08
C GLY A 53 19.73 -7.14 -10.80
N ARG A 54 20.10 -8.39 -10.48
CA ARG A 54 19.15 -9.43 -10.11
C ARG A 54 18.79 -9.31 -8.62
N VAL A 55 17.54 -9.01 -8.33
CA VAL A 55 17.03 -8.98 -6.95
C VAL A 55 16.78 -10.40 -6.46
N THR A 56 17.47 -10.79 -5.40
CA THR A 56 17.34 -12.12 -4.76
C THR A 56 17.10 -12.01 -3.26
N ASP A 57 17.06 -10.79 -2.71
CA ASP A 57 16.93 -10.53 -1.29
C ASP A 57 16.11 -9.26 -1.06
N TYR A 58 15.71 -9.00 0.17
CA TYR A 58 15.10 -7.73 0.56
C TYR A 58 16.14 -6.62 0.51
N LEU A 59 15.87 -5.62 -0.31
CA LEU A 59 16.75 -4.47 -0.49
C LEU A 59 16.03 -3.18 -0.09
N PRO A 60 16.75 -2.16 0.40
CA PRO A 60 16.16 -0.85 0.61
C PRO A 60 15.92 -0.14 -0.74
N PRO A 61 14.97 0.80 -0.81
CA PRO A 61 14.80 1.65 -1.97
C PRO A 61 16.02 2.54 -2.18
N ARG A 62 16.42 2.72 -3.44
CA ARG A 62 17.60 3.48 -3.82
C ARG A 62 17.24 4.89 -4.26
N ASN A 63 17.84 5.89 -3.63
CA ASN A 63 17.73 7.28 -4.05
C ASN A 63 19.09 7.82 -4.49
N PRO A 64 19.15 8.56 -5.61
CA PRO A 64 18.04 8.87 -6.51
C PRO A 64 17.54 7.64 -7.28
N HIS A 65 16.22 7.61 -7.59
CA HIS A 65 15.64 6.63 -8.49
C HIS A 65 15.80 7.12 -9.93
N SER A 66 16.65 6.43 -10.71
CA SER A 66 17.07 6.88 -12.04
C SER A 66 15.94 6.97 -13.07
N ASP A 67 14.86 6.20 -12.89
CA ASP A 67 13.73 6.08 -13.83
C ASP A 67 12.40 6.57 -13.25
N SER A 68 12.42 7.29 -12.12
CA SER A 68 11.19 7.78 -11.49
C SER A 68 10.46 8.80 -12.36
N ILE A 69 9.14 8.62 -12.47
CA ILE A 69 8.22 9.57 -13.13
C ILE A 69 7.34 10.33 -12.13
N LEU A 70 7.67 10.31 -10.84
CA LEU A 70 6.92 11.02 -9.78
C LEU A 70 6.78 12.52 -10.10
N TRP A 71 7.72 13.10 -10.83
CA TRP A 71 7.68 14.49 -11.29
C TRP A 71 6.48 14.83 -12.21
N ARG A 72 5.83 13.80 -12.80
CA ARG A 72 4.60 13.97 -13.60
C ARG A 72 3.34 13.83 -12.74
N SER A 73 3.47 13.35 -11.53
CA SER A 73 2.35 13.12 -10.64
C SER A 73 2.02 14.37 -9.86
N ASN A 74 0.74 14.65 -9.72
CA ASN A 74 0.26 15.71 -8.86
C ASN A 74 -0.95 15.21 -8.06
N TYR A 75 -1.06 15.69 -6.86
CA TYR A 75 -2.24 15.54 -6.03
C TYR A 75 -2.30 16.74 -5.08
N ARG A 76 -3.45 17.35 -5.02
CA ARG A 76 -3.73 18.38 -4.04
C ARG A 76 -5.05 18.04 -3.35
N ALA A 77 -4.98 17.83 -2.06
CA ALA A 77 -6.15 17.57 -1.26
C ALA A 77 -7.13 18.77 -1.36
N PRO A 78 -8.41 18.54 -1.67
CA PRO A 78 -9.42 19.62 -1.68
C PRO A 78 -9.60 20.29 -0.31
N ASN A 79 -9.43 19.52 0.74
CA ASN A 79 -9.47 19.95 2.15
C ASN A 79 -8.81 18.89 3.03
N SER A 80 -8.81 19.07 4.35
CA SER A 80 -8.19 18.16 5.31
C SER A 80 -8.71 16.70 5.26
N LYS A 81 -9.93 16.46 4.79
CA LYS A 81 -10.47 15.10 4.61
C LYS A 81 -9.81 14.34 3.48
N GLY A 82 -9.25 15.05 2.51
CA GLY A 82 -8.52 14.45 1.39
C GLY A 82 -7.00 14.42 1.61
N GLU A 83 -6.51 14.90 2.75
CA GLU A 83 -5.08 14.93 3.02
C GLU A 83 -4.56 13.53 3.33
N ILE A 84 -3.84 12.96 2.37
CA ILE A 84 -3.31 11.60 2.42
C ILE A 84 -1.81 11.52 2.08
N LEU A 85 -1.21 12.63 1.66
CA LEU A 85 0.22 12.67 1.35
C LEU A 85 1.07 13.06 2.57
N HIS A 86 0.52 13.84 3.47
CA HIS A 86 1.18 14.35 4.66
C HIS A 86 2.58 14.93 4.35
N ASP A 87 3.62 14.49 5.05
CA ASP A 87 4.99 14.93 4.82
C ASP A 87 5.55 14.52 3.45
N GLN A 88 4.89 13.57 2.76
CA GLN A 88 5.30 13.11 1.44
C GLN A 88 4.92 14.10 0.32
N ALA A 89 3.99 15.00 0.57
CA ALA A 89 3.51 15.99 -0.41
C ALA A 89 4.67 16.82 -1.00
N GLN A 90 5.69 17.12 -0.22
CA GLN A 90 6.84 17.92 -0.65
C GLN A 90 7.68 17.27 -1.76
N TYR A 91 7.60 15.94 -1.93
CA TYR A 91 8.38 15.22 -2.94
C TYR A 91 7.66 15.07 -4.28
N TRP A 92 6.36 15.35 -4.30
CA TRP A 92 5.57 15.29 -5.52
C TRP A 92 6.00 16.37 -6.52
N GLY A 93 6.08 15.99 -7.78
CA GLY A 93 6.60 16.86 -8.84
C GLY A 93 8.13 16.90 -8.94
N GLN A 94 8.86 16.26 -8.02
CA GLN A 94 10.32 16.21 -8.03
C GLN A 94 10.85 15.02 -8.84
N ARG A 95 12.05 15.17 -9.41
CA ARG A 95 12.75 14.12 -10.17
C ARG A 95 13.64 13.29 -9.26
N GLY A 96 13.84 12.03 -9.64
CA GLY A 96 14.78 11.14 -8.97
C GLY A 96 14.33 10.66 -7.58
N ILE A 97 13.07 10.85 -7.23
CA ILE A 97 12.52 10.42 -5.95
C ILE A 97 11.97 9.00 -6.08
N HIS A 98 12.40 8.12 -5.22
CA HIS A 98 11.86 6.77 -5.16
C HIS A 98 10.43 6.79 -4.57
N TYR A 99 9.54 6.00 -5.17
CA TYR A 99 8.12 5.93 -4.76
C TYR A 99 7.93 5.45 -3.32
N HIS A 100 8.91 4.71 -2.80
CA HIS A 100 8.93 4.13 -1.45
C HIS A 100 10.19 4.54 -0.67
N GLN A 101 10.72 5.75 -0.89
CA GLN A 101 12.03 6.18 -0.40
C GLN A 101 12.24 6.05 1.12
N PHE A 102 11.17 5.99 1.90
CA PHE A 102 11.22 5.90 3.36
C PHE A 102 10.93 4.51 3.90
N LEU A 103 10.63 3.55 3.04
CA LEU A 103 10.47 2.17 3.46
C LEU A 103 11.83 1.51 3.66
N THR A 104 11.90 0.56 4.57
CA THR A 104 13.08 -0.24 4.84
C THR A 104 13.06 -1.57 4.08
N ALA A 105 14.23 -2.21 3.96
CA ALA A 105 14.32 -3.53 3.33
C ALA A 105 13.37 -4.54 4.00
N GLY A 106 12.54 -5.21 3.20
CA GLY A 106 11.55 -6.16 3.69
C GLY A 106 10.24 -5.54 4.19
N GLU A 107 10.09 -4.22 4.13
CA GLU A 107 8.84 -3.55 4.46
C GLU A 107 7.85 -3.63 3.29
N ASN A 108 6.57 -3.80 3.62
CA ASN A 108 5.51 -3.82 2.63
C ASN A 108 5.06 -2.42 2.22
N THR A 109 4.63 -2.28 0.97
CA THR A 109 4.08 -1.04 0.42
C THR A 109 2.67 -0.76 0.95
N LEU A 110 2.18 0.44 0.65
CA LEU A 110 0.85 0.91 1.03
C LEU A 110 -0.26 -0.08 0.64
N ASN A 111 -0.17 -0.68 -0.56
CA ASN A 111 -1.18 -1.60 -1.06
C ASN A 111 -1.35 -2.83 -0.17
N VAL A 112 -0.24 -3.43 0.28
CA VAL A 112 -0.30 -4.57 1.21
C VAL A 112 -0.69 -4.12 2.62
N LYS A 113 -0.30 -2.92 3.04
CA LYS A 113 -0.79 -2.34 4.31
C LYS A 113 -2.32 -2.20 4.31
N ILE A 114 -2.92 -1.77 3.19
CA ILE A 114 -4.38 -1.68 3.04
C ILE A 114 -5.04 -3.07 2.99
N CYS A 115 -4.45 -4.04 2.28
CA CYS A 115 -4.92 -5.43 2.32
C CYS A 115 -4.93 -5.97 3.76
N ARG A 116 -3.94 -5.63 4.57
CA ARG A 116 -3.90 -6.00 5.99
C ARG A 116 -5.03 -5.39 6.79
N LEU A 117 -5.39 -4.12 6.55
CA LEU A 117 -6.55 -3.49 7.17
C LEU A 117 -7.86 -4.22 6.85
N LEU A 118 -8.01 -4.68 5.60
CA LEU A 118 -9.17 -5.49 5.21
C LEU A 118 -9.23 -6.81 5.99
N ILE A 119 -8.10 -7.52 6.10
CA ILE A 119 -8.02 -8.77 6.86
C ILE A 119 -8.32 -8.51 8.36
N GLU A 120 -7.80 -7.45 8.93
CA GLU A 120 -8.06 -7.04 10.31
C GLU A 120 -9.54 -6.71 10.53
N SER A 121 -10.18 -5.99 9.59
CA SER A 121 -11.62 -5.73 9.61
C SER A 121 -12.42 -7.03 9.61
N MET A 122 -12.17 -7.92 8.65
CA MET A 122 -12.86 -9.21 8.55
C MET A 122 -12.67 -10.09 9.79
N ASN A 123 -11.49 -10.07 10.40
CA ASN A 123 -11.22 -10.82 11.64
C ASN A 123 -12.01 -10.27 12.83
N GLN A 124 -12.24 -8.98 12.91
CA GLN A 124 -12.95 -8.35 14.02
C GLN A 124 -14.48 -8.44 13.86
N THR A 125 -14.97 -8.32 12.64
CA THR A 125 -16.40 -8.38 12.33
C THR A 125 -16.92 -9.81 12.10
N GLY A 126 -15.99 -10.76 11.87
CA GLY A 126 -16.30 -12.15 11.56
C GLY A 126 -16.72 -12.39 10.09
N ALA A 127 -16.85 -11.34 9.29
CA ALA A 127 -17.19 -11.38 7.86
C ALA A 127 -16.69 -10.11 7.16
N TYR A 128 -16.84 -10.04 5.83
CA TYR A 128 -16.60 -8.79 5.10
C TYR A 128 -17.69 -7.77 5.47
N ASP A 129 -17.24 -6.65 6.00
CA ASP A 129 -18.06 -5.46 6.30
C ASP A 129 -17.44 -4.25 5.59
N ALA A 130 -18.13 -3.77 4.56
CA ALA A 130 -17.64 -2.66 3.73
C ALA A 130 -17.54 -1.35 4.53
N ASP A 131 -18.45 -1.09 5.44
CA ASP A 131 -18.46 0.14 6.23
C ASP A 131 -17.35 0.16 7.27
N ASP A 132 -17.11 -0.97 7.94
CA ASP A 132 -15.98 -1.08 8.87
C ASP A 132 -14.65 -0.97 8.15
N PHE A 133 -14.48 -1.66 7.01
CA PHE A 133 -13.25 -1.55 6.22
C PHE A 133 -13.01 -0.12 5.75
N VAL A 134 -14.01 0.54 5.14
CA VAL A 134 -13.85 1.91 4.63
C VAL A 134 -13.56 2.90 5.75
N ARG A 135 -14.18 2.76 6.92
CA ARG A 135 -13.87 3.58 8.10
C ARG A 135 -12.40 3.45 8.50
N ARG A 136 -11.87 2.23 8.60
CA ARG A 136 -10.44 1.96 8.92
C ARG A 136 -9.51 2.50 7.85
N TYR A 137 -9.88 2.32 6.59
CA TYR A 137 -9.12 2.82 5.46
C TYR A 137 -9.01 4.35 5.48
N ILE A 138 -10.11 5.06 5.73
CA ILE A 138 -10.11 6.52 5.86
C ILE A 138 -9.22 6.94 7.03
N GLU A 139 -9.42 6.36 8.20
CA GLU A 139 -8.63 6.65 9.40
C GLU A 139 -7.13 6.42 9.17
N PHE A 140 -6.77 5.29 8.55
CA PHE A 140 -5.40 4.94 8.25
C PHE A 140 -4.74 5.95 7.30
N MET A 141 -5.41 6.29 6.20
CA MET A 141 -4.87 7.17 5.17
C MET A 141 -4.79 8.63 5.60
N THR A 142 -5.72 9.10 6.42
CA THR A 142 -5.79 10.50 6.85
C THR A 142 -5.04 10.79 8.15
N THR A 143 -4.52 9.77 8.82
CA THR A 143 -3.72 9.95 10.04
C THR A 143 -2.23 10.04 9.69
N PRO A 144 -1.56 11.17 9.96
CA PRO A 144 -0.13 11.30 9.71
C PRO A 144 0.70 10.21 10.41
N GLY A 145 1.67 9.66 9.69
CA GLY A 145 2.60 8.64 10.22
C GLY A 145 2.12 7.19 10.08
N ASN A 146 0.88 6.93 9.70
CA ASN A 146 0.40 5.56 9.49
C ASN A 146 1.02 4.90 8.26
N HIS A 147 1.38 5.67 7.26
CA HIS A 147 2.17 5.20 6.12
C HIS A 147 3.28 6.19 5.77
N GLN A 148 4.29 5.70 5.07
CA GLN A 148 5.45 6.48 4.64
C GLN A 148 5.73 6.33 3.13
N ASP A 149 4.77 5.80 2.38
CA ASP A 149 4.88 5.70 0.93
C ASP A 149 4.85 7.09 0.31
N THR A 150 5.84 7.38 -0.52
CA THR A 150 5.93 8.69 -1.20
C THR A 150 4.90 8.78 -2.32
N TYR A 151 4.66 7.69 -3.05
CA TYR A 151 3.65 7.63 -4.09
C TYR A 151 2.38 6.95 -3.58
N ILE A 152 1.25 7.55 -3.91
CA ILE A 152 -0.07 7.02 -3.65
C ILE A 152 -0.80 6.89 -4.99
N GLU A 153 -1.29 5.70 -5.29
CA GLU A 153 -1.92 5.35 -6.56
C GLU A 153 -3.18 6.16 -6.84
N GLU A 154 -3.53 6.24 -8.09
CA GLU A 154 -4.64 7.06 -8.59
C GLU A 154 -5.99 6.65 -7.99
N CYS A 155 -6.22 5.37 -7.78
CA CYS A 155 -7.45 4.88 -7.15
C CYS A 155 -7.67 5.47 -5.74
N HIS A 156 -6.61 5.56 -4.94
CA HIS A 156 -6.67 6.19 -3.62
C HIS A 156 -6.89 7.69 -3.73
N ARG A 157 -6.15 8.36 -4.60
CA ARG A 157 -6.28 9.82 -4.81
C ARG A 157 -7.69 10.19 -5.24
N ASN A 158 -8.28 9.43 -6.16
CA ASN A 158 -9.65 9.64 -6.63
C ASN A 158 -10.68 9.38 -5.52
N PHE A 159 -10.50 8.31 -4.74
CA PHE A 159 -11.36 8.04 -3.60
C PHE A 159 -11.36 9.23 -2.63
N PHE A 160 -10.20 9.71 -2.23
CA PHE A 160 -10.08 10.78 -1.24
C PHE A 160 -10.49 12.15 -1.80
N ALA A 161 -10.31 12.42 -3.08
CA ALA A 161 -10.87 13.61 -3.72
C ALA A 161 -12.41 13.61 -3.69
N ASN A 162 -13.01 12.46 -3.99
CA ASN A 162 -14.47 12.28 -3.91
C ASN A 162 -14.98 12.38 -2.47
N TYR A 163 -14.31 11.74 -1.52
CA TYR A 163 -14.64 11.80 -0.10
C TYR A 163 -14.55 13.24 0.43
N ALA A 164 -13.50 13.95 0.11
CA ALA A 164 -13.31 15.35 0.50
C ALA A 164 -14.36 16.29 -0.12
N SER A 165 -14.91 15.94 -1.29
CA SER A 165 -16.02 16.68 -1.92
C SER A 165 -17.39 16.40 -1.28
N GLY A 166 -17.46 15.50 -0.28
CA GLY A 166 -18.69 15.16 0.44
C GLY A 166 -19.52 14.05 -0.20
N ARG A 167 -18.95 13.28 -1.13
CA ARG A 167 -19.65 12.09 -1.65
C ARG A 167 -19.78 11.02 -0.56
N PRO A 168 -20.91 10.29 -0.53
CA PRO A 168 -21.06 9.12 0.34
C PRO A 168 -19.93 8.12 0.09
N THR A 169 -19.38 7.50 1.13
CA THR A 169 -18.20 6.63 1.07
C THR A 169 -18.33 5.51 0.03
N HIS A 170 -19.50 4.86 -0.06
CA HIS A 170 -19.79 3.80 -1.03
C HIS A 170 -19.83 4.28 -2.50
N LYS A 171 -19.73 5.61 -2.74
CA LYS A 171 -19.67 6.24 -4.08
C LYS A 171 -18.34 6.93 -4.34
N CYS A 172 -17.35 6.78 -3.44
CA CYS A 172 -16.06 7.44 -3.61
C CYS A 172 -15.12 6.65 -4.52
N GLY A 173 -15.29 5.34 -4.65
CA GLY A 173 -14.52 4.53 -5.60
C GLY A 173 -14.77 4.94 -7.04
N VAL A 174 -13.78 4.76 -7.89
CA VAL A 174 -13.89 4.97 -9.34
C VAL A 174 -14.35 3.66 -9.96
N GLN A 175 -15.41 3.71 -10.75
CA GLN A 175 -15.74 2.62 -11.66
C GLN A 175 -14.91 2.80 -12.92
N GLU A 176 -14.09 1.80 -13.23
CA GLU A 176 -13.42 1.69 -14.52
C GLU A 176 -14.38 1.20 -15.60
#